data_bff15d5c957dd9eea612841fa5917b67
#
_entry.id   bff15d5c957dd9eea612841fa5917b67
#
_cell.length_a   1.000
_cell.length_b   1.000
_cell.length_c   1.000
_cell.angle_alpha   90.00
_cell.angle_beta   90.00
_cell.angle_gamma   90.00
#
_symmetry.space_group_name_H-M   'P 1'
#
loop_
_entity.id
_entity.type
_entity.pdbx_description
1 polymer ?
#
loop_
_entity_poly.entity_id
_entity_poly.type
_entity_poly.pdbx_seq_one_letter_code
_entity_poly.pdbx_strand_id
1 'polypeptide(L)'
;MNLIYYAKYIGFIHLLNNQLYKSKYLTIFKRLGSHSVLALITLIVIGGATRVMEAGLACPDWPLCYGSFLPFNHMNLRVFLEWFHRLDAFLVGILILFKFALSIIWKNEIPNWLPKTYSLLLFLVIVQGSFGALTVINLLDSYTVTGHLLIAFLLLITTISINQNLENDDIEEPLIWWRLLLFIPLLLTLIQSFIGVRLSSTWSAHICLSFNKQCLVLNTHKLFAFPIAFSILLIIATAIYKRSLLNENWKYLSALIFLLFSQIALGVLSLKTNLNEPIFIIGHQLNASLFIAILTTLIFRHPFTKKVLNHSLNSQIAGINS
;
A
#
# COMPACT_ATOMS: atom_id res chain seq x y z
N MET A 1 52.64 -7.43 -26.46
CA MET A 1 51.34 -6.75 -26.27
C MET A 1 50.56 -7.48 -25.16
N ASN A 2 50.24 -6.78 -24.12
CA ASN A 2 50.25 -7.07 -22.69
C ASN A 2 49.20 -8.06 -22.14
N LEU A 3 49.66 -9.15 -21.50
CA LEU A 3 48.85 -10.02 -20.63
C LEU A 3 48.01 -9.25 -19.61
N ILE A 4 48.51 -8.10 -19.12
CA ILE A 4 47.85 -7.20 -18.17
C ILE A 4 46.58 -6.53 -18.78
N TYR A 5 46.60 -6.23 -20.09
CA TYR A 5 45.46 -5.66 -20.80
C TYR A 5 44.35 -6.73 -20.97
N TYR A 6 44.72 -7.98 -21.23
CA TYR A 6 43.78 -9.10 -21.39
C TYR A 6 43.13 -9.44 -20.04
N ALA A 7 43.89 -9.45 -18.96
CA ALA A 7 43.35 -9.70 -17.61
C ALA A 7 42.36 -8.60 -17.14
N LYS A 8 42.71 -7.32 -17.43
CA LYS A 8 41.77 -6.19 -17.16
C LYS A 8 40.49 -6.26 -18.01
N TYR A 9 40.61 -6.66 -19.26
CA TYR A 9 39.46 -6.79 -20.17
C TYR A 9 38.52 -7.93 -19.74
N ILE A 10 39.06 -9.09 -19.35
CA ILE A 10 38.30 -10.24 -18.82
C ILE A 10 37.65 -9.87 -17.48
N GLY A 11 38.37 -9.18 -16.59
CA GLY A 11 37.81 -8.69 -15.33
C GLY A 11 36.67 -7.68 -15.53
N PHE A 12 36.79 -6.78 -16.51
CA PHE A 12 35.74 -5.82 -16.86
C PHE A 12 34.50 -6.49 -17.45
N ILE A 13 34.66 -7.47 -18.35
CA ILE A 13 33.55 -8.27 -18.90
C ILE A 13 32.86 -9.09 -17.79
N HIS A 14 33.62 -9.68 -16.87
CA HIS A 14 33.08 -10.40 -15.75
C HIS A 14 32.29 -9.50 -14.79
N LEU A 15 32.76 -8.27 -14.54
CA LEU A 15 32.06 -7.25 -13.76
C LEU A 15 30.79 -6.77 -14.48
N LEU A 16 30.82 -6.53 -15.78
CA LEU A 16 29.65 -6.14 -16.58
C LEU A 16 28.61 -7.26 -16.61
N ASN A 17 29.03 -8.52 -16.81
CA ASN A 17 28.13 -9.67 -16.78
C ASN A 17 27.49 -9.84 -15.40
N ASN A 18 28.23 -9.70 -14.30
CA ASN A 18 27.68 -9.75 -12.94
C ASN A 18 26.70 -8.60 -12.67
N GLN A 19 26.98 -7.38 -13.13
CA GLN A 19 26.04 -6.27 -12.99
C GLN A 19 24.76 -6.47 -13.83
N LEU A 20 24.89 -6.96 -15.06
CA LEU A 20 23.73 -7.28 -15.93
C LEU A 20 22.88 -8.40 -15.34
N TYR A 21 23.53 -9.45 -14.78
CA TYR A 21 22.84 -10.58 -14.15
C TYR A 21 22.08 -10.14 -12.89
N LYS A 22 22.74 -9.37 -12.01
CA LYS A 22 22.11 -8.79 -10.81
C LYS A 22 20.93 -7.88 -11.15
N SER A 23 21.02 -7.09 -12.21
CA SER A 23 19.96 -6.24 -12.75
C SER A 23 18.72 -7.04 -13.18
N LYS A 24 18.89 -8.24 -13.77
CA LYS A 24 17.78 -9.10 -14.23
C LYS A 24 16.91 -9.59 -13.07
N TYR A 25 17.52 -10.12 -12.01
CA TYR A 25 16.77 -10.61 -10.84
C TYR A 25 16.00 -9.48 -10.13
N LEU A 26 16.64 -8.32 -9.93
CA LEU A 26 15.99 -7.16 -9.34
C LEU A 26 14.81 -6.67 -10.18
N THR A 27 14.90 -6.72 -11.51
CA THR A 27 13.80 -6.34 -12.41
C THR A 27 12.59 -7.25 -12.23
N ILE A 28 12.80 -8.57 -12.01
CA ILE A 28 11.70 -9.50 -11.71
C ILE A 28 11.01 -9.12 -10.42
N PHE A 29 11.78 -8.86 -9.34
CA PHE A 29 11.20 -8.45 -8.06
C PHE A 29 10.46 -7.11 -8.15
N LYS A 30 10.97 -6.13 -8.88
CA LYS A 30 10.31 -4.84 -9.12
C LYS A 30 8.96 -5.03 -9.81
N ARG A 31 8.90 -5.82 -10.89
CA ARG A 31 7.66 -6.12 -11.62
C ARG A 31 6.65 -6.87 -10.74
N LEU A 32 7.08 -7.96 -10.10
CA LEU A 32 6.22 -8.71 -9.18
C LEU A 32 5.75 -7.84 -8.00
N GLY A 33 6.60 -6.91 -7.52
CA GLY A 33 6.27 -5.95 -6.49
C GLY A 33 5.13 -5.02 -6.90
N SER A 34 5.22 -4.42 -8.09
CA SER A 34 4.17 -3.53 -8.62
C SER A 34 2.83 -4.25 -8.80
N HIS A 35 2.85 -5.49 -9.33
CA HIS A 35 1.62 -6.31 -9.42
C HIS A 35 1.06 -6.65 -8.04
N SER A 36 1.92 -6.91 -7.04
CA SER A 36 1.45 -7.17 -5.67
C SER A 36 0.81 -5.96 -5.02
N VAL A 37 1.32 -4.74 -5.27
CA VAL A 37 0.69 -3.50 -4.77
C VAL A 37 -0.71 -3.34 -5.36
N LEU A 38 -0.85 -3.52 -6.67
CA LEU A 38 -2.15 -3.44 -7.34
C LEU A 38 -3.12 -4.50 -6.80
N ALA A 39 -2.67 -5.75 -6.70
CA ALA A 39 -3.48 -6.85 -6.17
C ALA A 39 -3.93 -6.60 -4.72
N LEU A 40 -3.05 -6.08 -3.85
CA LEU A 40 -3.41 -5.75 -2.46
C LEU A 40 -4.42 -4.61 -2.39
N ILE A 41 -4.30 -3.55 -3.21
CA ILE A 41 -5.30 -2.47 -3.25
C ILE A 41 -6.65 -3.05 -3.71
N THR A 42 -6.67 -3.86 -4.77
CA THR A 42 -7.88 -4.51 -5.28
C THR A 42 -8.51 -5.40 -4.20
N LEU A 43 -7.70 -6.22 -3.52
CA LEU A 43 -8.15 -7.11 -2.45
C LEU A 43 -8.78 -6.35 -1.28
N ILE A 44 -8.18 -5.22 -0.86
CA ILE A 44 -8.73 -4.35 0.19
C ILE A 44 -10.09 -3.78 -0.24
N VAL A 45 -10.22 -3.36 -1.50
CA VAL A 45 -11.47 -2.80 -2.04
C VAL A 45 -12.57 -3.87 -2.13
N ILE A 46 -12.24 -5.06 -2.63
CA ILE A 46 -13.20 -6.18 -2.70
C ILE A 46 -13.64 -6.58 -1.29
N GLY A 47 -12.72 -6.66 -0.31
CA GLY A 47 -13.07 -6.89 1.09
C GLY A 47 -13.98 -5.82 1.67
N GLY A 48 -13.78 -4.55 1.29
CA GLY A 48 -14.69 -3.46 1.62
C GLY A 48 -16.06 -3.62 0.98
N ALA A 49 -16.12 -3.99 -0.29
CA ALA A 49 -17.36 -4.27 -1.00
C ALA A 49 -18.12 -5.46 -0.36
N THR A 50 -17.41 -6.55 -0.04
CA THR A 50 -17.98 -7.72 0.66
C THR A 50 -18.64 -7.29 1.96
N ARG A 51 -18.03 -6.42 2.73
CA ARG A 51 -18.58 -5.91 3.98
C ARG A 51 -19.79 -4.98 3.76
N VAL A 52 -19.66 -3.98 2.88
CA VAL A 52 -20.69 -2.96 2.62
C VAL A 52 -21.97 -3.58 2.02
N MET A 53 -21.82 -4.64 1.23
CA MET A 53 -22.92 -5.36 0.60
C MET A 53 -23.45 -6.53 1.45
N GLU A 54 -23.06 -6.58 2.74
CA GLU A 54 -23.46 -7.63 3.69
C GLU A 54 -23.18 -9.05 3.19
N ALA A 55 -22.08 -9.20 2.48
CA ALA A 55 -21.68 -10.48 1.87
C ALA A 55 -20.69 -11.27 2.72
N GLY A 56 -20.17 -10.73 3.84
CA GLY A 56 -19.08 -11.32 4.60
C GLY A 56 -19.39 -12.62 5.36
N LEU A 57 -20.64 -13.09 5.34
CA LEU A 57 -21.08 -14.40 5.85
C LEU A 57 -21.95 -15.13 4.83
N ALA A 58 -21.82 -14.81 3.54
CA ALA A 58 -22.55 -15.48 2.48
C ALA A 58 -22.03 -16.92 2.25
N CYS A 59 -20.76 -17.19 2.58
CA CYS A 59 -20.16 -18.52 2.65
C CYS A 59 -20.21 -19.00 4.11
N PRO A 60 -20.98 -20.07 4.44
CA PRO A 60 -21.19 -20.49 5.83
C PRO A 60 -19.98 -21.17 6.47
N ASP A 61 -19.03 -21.63 5.68
CA ASP A 61 -17.85 -22.39 6.08
C ASP A 61 -16.53 -21.68 5.68
N TRP A 62 -15.44 -22.11 6.27
CA TRP A 62 -14.10 -21.65 5.95
C TRP A 62 -13.13 -22.86 6.02
N PRO A 63 -12.16 -23.02 5.11
CA PRO A 63 -11.77 -22.11 4.00
C PRO A 63 -12.62 -22.22 2.73
N LEU A 64 -13.47 -23.22 2.63
CA LEU A 64 -14.36 -23.46 1.49
C LEU A 64 -15.58 -22.53 1.53
N CYS A 65 -16.50 -22.72 0.57
CA CYS A 65 -17.79 -22.05 0.51
C CYS A 65 -18.85 -23.09 0.14
N TYR A 66 -19.79 -23.38 1.03
CA TYR A 66 -20.75 -24.51 0.91
C TYR A 66 -20.05 -25.85 0.68
N GLY A 67 -18.96 -26.13 1.43
CA GLY A 67 -18.17 -27.36 1.30
C GLY A 67 -17.45 -27.52 -0.02
N SER A 68 -17.46 -26.51 -0.90
CA SER A 68 -16.92 -26.56 -2.25
C SER A 68 -15.88 -25.46 -2.49
N PHE A 69 -14.89 -25.76 -3.34
CA PHE A 69 -13.93 -24.74 -3.79
C PHE A 69 -14.59 -23.70 -4.72
N LEU A 70 -15.61 -24.12 -5.48
CA LEU A 70 -16.38 -23.26 -6.37
C LEU A 70 -17.88 -23.56 -6.19
N PRO A 71 -18.64 -22.72 -5.47
CA PRO A 71 -20.03 -22.98 -5.07
C PRO A 71 -21.04 -22.64 -6.18
N PHE A 72 -20.96 -23.27 -7.35
CA PHE A 72 -21.81 -22.96 -8.52
C PHE A 72 -23.29 -22.95 -8.19
N ASN A 73 -23.76 -23.95 -7.41
CA ASN A 73 -25.19 -24.13 -7.13
C ASN A 73 -25.76 -23.07 -6.16
N HIS A 74 -24.90 -22.32 -5.49
CA HIS A 74 -25.27 -21.28 -4.50
C HIS A 74 -24.89 -19.88 -4.96
N MET A 75 -24.38 -19.74 -6.21
CA MET A 75 -23.79 -18.50 -6.70
C MET A 75 -24.84 -17.39 -6.84
N ASN A 76 -24.67 -16.32 -6.08
CA ASN A 76 -25.34 -15.04 -6.20
C ASN A 76 -24.32 -13.94 -5.94
N LEU A 77 -24.70 -12.67 -6.04
CA LEU A 77 -23.75 -11.55 -5.92
C LEU A 77 -23.00 -11.56 -4.56
N ARG A 78 -23.67 -11.85 -3.45
CA ARG A 78 -23.05 -11.88 -2.11
C ARG A 78 -22.07 -13.04 -1.99
N VAL A 79 -22.48 -14.25 -2.40
CA VAL A 79 -21.60 -15.44 -2.42
C VAL A 79 -20.41 -15.21 -3.34
N PHE A 80 -20.63 -14.62 -4.52
CA PHE A 80 -19.56 -14.29 -5.46
C PHE A 80 -18.55 -13.33 -4.83
N LEU A 81 -18.97 -12.25 -4.19
CA LEU A 81 -18.07 -11.27 -3.57
C LEU A 81 -17.19 -11.89 -2.49
N GLU A 82 -17.78 -12.71 -1.60
CA GLU A 82 -17.03 -13.35 -0.53
C GLU A 82 -16.09 -14.43 -1.06
N TRP A 83 -16.59 -15.30 -1.93
CA TRP A 83 -15.79 -16.35 -2.58
C TRP A 83 -14.61 -15.74 -3.36
N PHE A 84 -14.88 -14.71 -4.16
CA PHE A 84 -13.85 -14.06 -4.97
C PHE A 84 -12.81 -13.34 -4.10
N HIS A 85 -13.24 -12.69 -3.01
CA HIS A 85 -12.32 -12.12 -2.04
C HIS A 85 -11.37 -13.17 -1.43
N ARG A 86 -11.90 -14.34 -1.06
CA ARG A 86 -11.09 -15.47 -0.55
C ARG A 86 -10.13 -16.01 -1.60
N LEU A 87 -10.59 -16.17 -2.84
CA LEU A 87 -9.76 -16.64 -3.96
C LEU A 87 -8.62 -15.66 -4.25
N ASP A 88 -8.92 -14.37 -4.34
CA ASP A 88 -7.91 -13.33 -4.59
C ASP A 88 -6.90 -13.26 -3.44
N ALA A 89 -7.34 -13.35 -2.18
CA ALA A 89 -6.47 -13.45 -1.01
C ALA A 89 -5.52 -14.66 -1.08
N PHE A 90 -6.01 -15.82 -1.52
CA PHE A 90 -5.21 -17.02 -1.72
C PHE A 90 -4.16 -16.83 -2.82
N LEU A 91 -4.52 -16.24 -3.96
CA LEU A 91 -3.60 -15.95 -5.06
C LEU A 91 -2.51 -14.94 -4.65
N VAL A 92 -2.87 -13.90 -3.90
CA VAL A 92 -1.92 -12.94 -3.32
C VAL A 92 -0.97 -13.65 -2.35
N GLY A 93 -1.48 -14.56 -1.52
CA GLY A 93 -0.67 -15.39 -0.62
C GLY A 93 0.35 -16.24 -1.38
N ILE A 94 -0.06 -16.93 -2.45
CA ILE A 94 0.83 -17.69 -3.33
C ILE A 94 1.89 -16.78 -3.98
N LEU A 95 1.51 -15.60 -4.46
CA LEU A 95 2.44 -14.67 -5.08
C LEU A 95 3.53 -14.20 -4.09
N ILE A 96 3.15 -13.95 -2.83
CA ILE A 96 4.11 -13.54 -1.78
C ILE A 96 5.00 -14.72 -1.40
N LEU A 97 4.45 -15.93 -1.25
CA LEU A 97 5.23 -17.15 -1.00
C LEU A 97 6.24 -17.41 -2.14
N PHE A 98 5.82 -17.23 -3.38
CA PHE A 98 6.69 -17.39 -4.55
C PHE A 98 7.83 -16.35 -4.53
N LYS A 99 7.56 -15.08 -4.23
CA LYS A 99 8.61 -14.06 -4.09
C LYS A 99 9.57 -14.38 -2.95
N PHE A 100 9.08 -14.89 -1.82
CA PHE A 100 9.91 -15.34 -0.73
C PHE A 100 10.82 -16.48 -1.17
N ALA A 101 10.28 -17.53 -1.82
CA ALA A 101 11.07 -18.66 -2.33
C ALA A 101 12.15 -18.18 -3.32
N LEU A 102 11.81 -17.32 -4.29
CA LEU A 102 12.78 -16.73 -5.21
C LEU A 102 13.88 -15.97 -4.47
N SER A 103 13.53 -15.24 -3.40
CA SER A 103 14.49 -14.45 -2.61
C SER A 103 15.51 -15.36 -1.88
N ILE A 104 15.11 -16.56 -1.48
CA ILE A 104 16.02 -17.53 -0.87
C ILE A 104 16.89 -18.19 -1.95
N ILE A 105 16.30 -18.58 -3.08
CA ILE A 105 17.03 -19.23 -4.19
C ILE A 105 18.11 -18.28 -4.73
N TRP A 106 17.80 -17.00 -4.91
CA TRP A 106 18.69 -16.01 -5.50
C TRP A 106 19.39 -15.11 -4.46
N LYS A 107 19.53 -15.57 -3.21
CA LYS A 107 20.08 -14.78 -2.09
C LYS A 107 21.46 -14.17 -2.35
N ASN A 108 22.28 -14.81 -3.19
CA ASN A 108 23.62 -14.35 -3.54
C ASN A 108 23.62 -13.28 -4.64
N GLU A 109 22.50 -13.15 -5.39
CA GLU A 109 22.35 -12.25 -6.54
C GLU A 109 21.53 -10.99 -6.22
N ILE A 110 20.94 -10.93 -5.03
CA ILE A 110 20.06 -9.88 -4.59
C ILE A 110 20.58 -9.25 -3.28
N PRO A 111 20.11 -8.04 -2.89
CA PRO A 111 20.51 -7.45 -1.62
C PRO A 111 20.15 -8.33 -0.41
N ASN A 112 21.07 -8.41 0.58
CA ASN A 112 20.92 -9.26 1.78
C ASN A 112 19.71 -8.94 2.65
N TRP A 113 19.14 -7.74 2.54
CA TRP A 113 17.93 -7.34 3.27
C TRP A 113 16.65 -7.94 2.66
N LEU A 114 16.65 -8.26 1.36
CA LEU A 114 15.45 -8.66 0.62
C LEU A 114 14.83 -9.98 1.11
N PRO A 115 15.58 -11.07 1.34
CA PRO A 115 15.01 -12.29 1.90
C PRO A 115 14.39 -12.10 3.28
N LYS A 116 14.99 -11.25 4.13
CA LYS A 116 14.49 -10.94 5.48
C LYS A 116 13.15 -10.18 5.41
N THR A 117 13.03 -9.22 4.48
CA THR A 117 11.78 -8.46 4.32
C THR A 117 10.67 -9.29 3.69
N TYR A 118 10.99 -10.22 2.77
CA TYR A 118 9.98 -11.17 2.27
C TYR A 118 9.56 -12.21 3.31
N SER A 119 10.45 -12.60 4.23
CA SER A 119 10.08 -13.42 5.39
C SER A 119 9.07 -12.69 6.29
N LEU A 120 9.32 -11.41 6.59
CA LEU A 120 8.36 -10.57 7.33
C LEU A 120 7.02 -10.45 6.58
N LEU A 121 7.06 -10.21 5.25
CA LEU A 121 5.86 -10.09 4.45
C LEU A 121 5.05 -11.39 4.44
N LEU A 122 5.71 -12.55 4.34
CA LEU A 122 5.07 -13.86 4.42
C LEU A 122 4.43 -14.09 5.80
N PHE A 123 5.12 -13.72 6.88
CA PHE A 123 4.56 -13.76 8.23
C PHE A 123 3.29 -12.91 8.34
N LEU A 124 3.32 -11.67 7.83
CA LEU A 124 2.15 -10.79 7.82
C LEU A 124 0.99 -11.37 7.01
N VAL A 125 1.25 -12.08 5.90
CA VAL A 125 0.21 -12.77 5.12
C VAL A 125 -0.43 -13.90 5.91
N ILE A 126 0.36 -14.68 6.64
CA ILE A 126 -0.16 -15.75 7.50
C ILE A 126 -1.06 -15.15 8.59
N VAL A 127 -0.61 -14.09 9.25
CA VAL A 127 -1.41 -13.37 10.26
C VAL A 127 -2.69 -12.81 9.62
N GLN A 128 -2.60 -12.21 8.43
CA GLN A 128 -3.75 -11.68 7.70
C GLN A 128 -4.79 -12.76 7.37
N GLY A 129 -4.32 -13.92 6.90
CA GLY A 129 -5.19 -15.08 6.62
C GLY A 129 -5.87 -15.62 7.89
N SER A 130 -5.14 -15.66 9.01
CA SER A 130 -5.70 -16.05 10.32
C SER A 130 -6.79 -15.06 10.77
N PHE A 131 -6.56 -13.75 10.65
CA PHE A 131 -7.60 -12.76 10.93
C PHE A 131 -8.78 -12.88 9.96
N GLY A 132 -8.55 -13.20 8.68
CA GLY A 132 -9.61 -13.49 7.71
C GLY A 132 -10.48 -14.68 8.14
N ALA A 133 -9.88 -15.77 8.62
CA ALA A 133 -10.62 -16.89 9.20
C ALA A 133 -11.43 -16.47 10.43
N LEU A 134 -10.82 -15.70 11.34
CA LEU A 134 -11.48 -15.22 12.56
C LEU A 134 -12.64 -14.29 12.27
N THR A 135 -12.65 -13.52 11.19
CA THR A 135 -13.81 -12.68 10.82
C THR A 135 -15.03 -13.53 10.50
N VAL A 136 -14.87 -14.71 9.89
CA VAL A 136 -15.97 -15.63 9.60
C VAL A 136 -16.38 -16.40 10.85
N ILE A 137 -15.41 -17.00 11.57
CA ILE A 137 -15.66 -17.81 12.78
C ILE A 137 -16.35 -16.98 13.87
N ASN A 138 -15.94 -15.73 14.04
CA ASN A 138 -16.48 -14.81 15.06
C ASN A 138 -17.62 -13.94 14.51
N LEU A 139 -18.30 -14.37 13.43
CA LEU A 139 -19.51 -13.73 12.88
C LEU A 139 -19.34 -12.22 12.66
N LEU A 140 -18.23 -11.82 12.05
CA LEU A 140 -17.86 -10.43 11.77
C LEU A 140 -17.70 -9.55 13.03
N ASP A 141 -17.18 -10.13 14.11
CA ASP A 141 -16.86 -9.35 15.30
C ASP A 141 -16.01 -8.12 14.92
N SER A 142 -16.38 -6.99 15.49
CA SER A 142 -15.81 -5.69 15.16
C SER A 142 -14.29 -5.59 15.40
N TYR A 143 -13.75 -6.32 16.39
CA TYR A 143 -12.30 -6.33 16.65
C TYR A 143 -11.55 -7.14 15.59
N THR A 144 -12.09 -8.30 15.19
CA THR A 144 -11.49 -9.15 14.16
C THR A 144 -11.49 -8.45 12.80
N VAL A 145 -12.61 -7.80 12.42
CA VAL A 145 -12.70 -7.00 11.18
C VAL A 145 -11.73 -5.83 11.19
N THR A 146 -11.61 -5.13 12.32
CA THR A 146 -10.69 -4.00 12.47
C THR A 146 -9.24 -4.45 12.36
N GLY A 147 -8.86 -5.52 13.06
CA GLY A 147 -7.51 -6.10 13.00
C GLY A 147 -7.16 -6.56 11.60
N HIS A 148 -8.09 -7.24 10.92
CA HIS A 148 -7.92 -7.69 9.54
C HIS A 148 -7.61 -6.53 8.57
N LEU A 149 -8.35 -5.42 8.64
CA LEU A 149 -8.10 -4.26 7.78
C LEU A 149 -6.76 -3.57 8.11
N LEU A 150 -6.41 -3.43 9.39
CA LEU A 150 -5.15 -2.79 9.78
C LEU A 150 -3.94 -3.61 9.31
N ILE A 151 -3.99 -4.95 9.42
CA ILE A 151 -2.92 -5.82 8.92
C ILE A 151 -2.85 -5.75 7.39
N ALA A 152 -3.99 -5.62 6.68
CA ALA A 152 -4.01 -5.41 5.23
C ALA A 152 -3.28 -4.11 4.84
N PHE A 153 -3.45 -3.01 5.59
CA PHE A 153 -2.68 -1.79 5.36
C PHE A 153 -1.19 -1.95 5.68
N LEU A 154 -0.83 -2.70 6.71
CA LEU A 154 0.58 -3.01 6.99
C LEU A 154 1.21 -3.84 5.87
N LEU A 155 0.50 -4.81 5.29
CA LEU A 155 0.93 -5.56 4.11
C LEU A 155 1.15 -4.63 2.91
N LEU A 156 0.23 -3.71 2.66
CA LEU A 156 0.33 -2.73 1.58
C LEU A 156 1.55 -1.81 1.77
N ILE A 157 1.72 -1.24 2.96
CA ILE A 157 2.86 -0.38 3.32
C ILE A 157 4.18 -1.14 3.15
N THR A 158 4.27 -2.36 3.69
CA THR A 158 5.48 -3.18 3.60
C THR A 158 5.83 -3.52 2.16
N THR A 159 4.82 -3.90 1.35
CA THR A 159 5.02 -4.23 -0.07
C THR A 159 5.52 -3.03 -0.87
N ILE A 160 4.92 -1.84 -0.67
CA ILE A 160 5.34 -0.60 -1.31
C ILE A 160 6.76 -0.21 -0.87
N SER A 161 7.05 -0.32 0.43
CA SER A 161 8.38 0.00 0.98
C SER A 161 9.47 -0.87 0.37
N ILE A 162 9.23 -2.18 0.22
CA ILE A 162 10.15 -3.10 -0.44
C ILE A 162 10.35 -2.66 -1.91
N ASN A 163 9.27 -2.38 -2.62
CA ASN A 163 9.35 -2.02 -4.04
C ASN A 163 10.10 -0.71 -4.26
N GLN A 164 9.83 0.32 -3.46
CA GLN A 164 10.54 1.60 -3.53
C GLN A 164 12.02 1.46 -3.19
N ASN A 165 12.37 0.68 -2.17
CA ASN A 165 13.78 0.43 -1.84
C ASN A 165 14.52 -0.36 -2.94
N LEU A 166 13.83 -1.18 -3.71
CA LEU A 166 14.41 -1.84 -4.89
C LEU A 166 14.64 -0.87 -6.06
N GLU A 167 13.85 0.20 -6.16
CA GLU A 167 13.99 1.24 -7.20
C GLU A 167 15.09 2.25 -6.88
N ASN A 168 15.40 2.45 -5.60
CA ASN A 168 16.44 3.35 -5.16
C ASN A 168 17.83 2.71 -5.43
N ASP A 169 18.48 3.13 -6.49
CA ASP A 169 19.91 2.83 -6.69
C ASP A 169 20.77 3.75 -5.80
N ASP A 170 21.82 3.18 -5.22
CA ASP A 170 22.78 3.70 -4.24
C ASP A 170 23.21 5.17 -4.41
N ILE A 171 22.40 6.17 -4.09
CA ILE A 171 22.89 7.56 -4.08
C ILE A 171 22.08 8.42 -3.11
N GLU A 172 22.81 9.07 -2.21
CA GLU A 172 22.46 10.12 -1.25
C GLU A 172 21.55 9.74 -0.06
N GLU A 173 21.94 10.31 1.09
CA GLU A 173 21.18 10.17 2.32
C GLU A 173 19.77 10.76 2.16
N PRO A 174 18.75 10.01 2.57
CA PRO A 174 17.37 10.49 2.47
C PRO A 174 17.20 11.74 3.35
N LEU A 175 16.46 12.73 2.86
CA LEU A 175 16.06 13.89 3.64
C LEU A 175 15.16 13.43 4.81
N ILE A 176 15.77 13.14 5.95
CA ILE A 176 15.08 12.57 7.13
C ILE A 176 13.92 13.46 7.55
N TRP A 177 14.10 14.78 7.58
CA TRP A 177 13.02 15.72 7.94
C TRP A 177 11.81 15.63 6.99
N TRP A 178 12.04 15.41 5.68
CA TRP A 178 10.98 15.26 4.69
C TRP A 178 10.21 13.96 4.91
N ARG A 179 10.91 12.87 5.18
CA ARG A 179 10.28 11.58 5.54
C ARG A 179 9.46 11.67 6.82
N LEU A 180 9.97 12.34 7.84
CA LEU A 180 9.24 12.56 9.10
C LEU A 180 7.97 13.39 8.87
N LEU A 181 8.05 14.44 8.04
CA LEU A 181 6.89 15.24 7.67
C LEU A 181 5.81 14.42 6.96
N LEU A 182 6.19 13.53 6.04
CA LEU A 182 5.29 12.62 5.32
C LEU A 182 4.73 11.50 6.22
N PHE A 183 5.47 11.09 7.25
CA PHE A 183 5.04 10.05 8.16
C PHE A 183 3.86 10.50 9.04
N ILE A 184 3.76 11.80 9.35
CA ILE A 184 2.66 12.35 10.15
C ILE A 184 1.29 12.06 9.51
N PRO A 185 0.98 12.48 8.25
CA PRO A 185 -0.30 12.17 7.64
C PRO A 185 -0.52 10.68 7.38
N LEU A 186 0.53 9.89 7.16
CA LEU A 186 0.39 8.44 7.07
C LEU A 186 -0.15 7.85 8.39
N LEU A 187 0.46 8.21 9.51
CA LEU A 187 0.03 7.77 10.83
C LEU A 187 -1.40 8.25 11.15
N LEU A 188 -1.70 9.52 10.88
CA LEU A 188 -3.04 10.08 11.08
C LEU A 188 -4.08 9.38 10.20
N THR A 189 -3.74 9.01 8.95
CA THR A 189 -4.63 8.27 8.05
C THR A 189 -4.89 6.85 8.57
N LEU A 190 -3.90 6.16 9.15
CA LEU A 190 -4.09 4.86 9.78
C LEU A 190 -5.01 4.95 11.01
N ILE A 191 -4.81 5.96 11.86
CA ILE A 191 -5.70 6.22 13.00
C ILE A 191 -7.13 6.53 12.53
N GLN A 192 -7.27 7.36 11.50
CA GLN A 192 -8.56 7.69 10.89
C GLN A 192 -9.24 6.45 10.31
N SER A 193 -8.48 5.56 9.66
CA SER A 193 -8.99 4.29 9.13
C SER A 193 -9.45 3.36 10.26
N PHE A 194 -8.71 3.31 11.38
CA PHE A 194 -9.15 2.58 12.58
C PHE A 194 -10.49 3.10 13.11
N ILE A 195 -10.66 4.41 13.26
CA ILE A 195 -11.92 5.01 13.71
C ILE A 195 -13.03 4.72 12.69
N GLY A 196 -12.74 4.82 11.38
CA GLY A 196 -13.68 4.57 10.29
C GLY A 196 -14.16 3.13 10.23
N VAL A 197 -13.27 2.15 10.39
CA VAL A 197 -13.67 0.74 10.39
C VAL A 197 -14.47 0.39 11.65
N ARG A 198 -14.14 0.96 12.80
CA ARG A 198 -14.94 0.80 14.03
C ARG A 198 -16.36 1.37 13.85
N LEU A 199 -16.46 2.58 13.30
CA LEU A 199 -17.74 3.21 13.00
C LEU A 199 -18.61 2.33 12.10
N SER A 200 -18.01 1.69 11.13
CA SER A 200 -18.67 0.89 10.09
C SER A 200 -18.95 -0.55 10.55
N SER A 201 -18.04 -1.22 11.27
CA SER A 201 -18.20 -2.61 11.72
C SER A 201 -19.15 -2.78 12.89
N THR A 202 -19.38 -1.73 13.68
CA THR A 202 -20.37 -1.75 14.79
C THR A 202 -21.74 -1.25 14.38
N TRP A 203 -21.98 -0.95 13.11
CA TRP A 203 -23.23 -0.33 12.60
C TRP A 203 -23.54 1.02 13.26
N SER A 204 -22.60 1.57 14.03
CA SER A 204 -22.78 2.83 14.76
C SER A 204 -23.20 3.98 13.84
N ALA A 205 -22.70 4.01 12.61
CA ALA A 205 -23.05 5.06 11.65
C ALA A 205 -24.55 5.03 11.31
N HIS A 206 -25.14 3.86 11.07
CA HIS A 206 -26.57 3.70 10.80
C HIS A 206 -27.42 4.07 12.04
N ILE A 207 -27.01 3.61 13.22
CA ILE A 207 -27.69 3.93 14.48
C ILE A 207 -27.65 5.45 14.74
N CYS A 208 -26.53 6.09 14.50
CA CYS A 208 -26.39 7.55 14.69
C CYS A 208 -27.29 8.34 13.75
N LEU A 209 -27.39 7.94 12.50
CA LEU A 209 -28.23 8.58 11.49
C LEU A 209 -29.72 8.36 11.77
N SER A 210 -30.12 7.15 12.15
CA SER A 210 -31.53 6.77 12.40
C SER A 210 -32.14 7.49 13.60
N PHE A 211 -31.37 7.68 14.67
CA PHE A 211 -31.88 8.26 15.92
C PHE A 211 -31.56 9.73 16.14
N ASN A 212 -30.92 10.39 15.15
CA ASN A 212 -30.44 11.78 15.23
C ASN A 212 -29.67 12.10 16.53
N LYS A 213 -29.01 11.07 17.10
CA LYS A 213 -28.23 11.20 18.33
C LYS A 213 -26.83 11.72 18.03
N GLN A 214 -26.31 12.54 18.93
CA GLN A 214 -24.90 12.90 18.89
C GLN A 214 -24.06 11.63 19.04
N CYS A 215 -23.32 11.29 17.99
CA CYS A 215 -22.53 10.08 17.94
C CYS A 215 -21.05 10.44 18.08
N LEU A 216 -20.48 10.15 19.23
CA LEU A 216 -19.09 10.47 19.53
C LEU A 216 -18.13 9.91 18.45
N VAL A 217 -18.30 8.65 18.05
CA VAL A 217 -17.42 7.99 17.07
C VAL A 217 -17.50 8.65 15.70
N LEU A 218 -18.71 8.99 15.22
CA LEU A 218 -18.90 9.69 13.94
C LEU A 218 -18.32 11.11 14.01
N ASN A 219 -18.55 11.84 15.11
CA ASN A 219 -18.02 13.19 15.28
C ASN A 219 -16.49 13.17 15.38
N THR A 220 -15.92 12.19 16.11
CA THR A 220 -14.47 11.97 16.17
C THR A 220 -13.91 11.70 14.78
N HIS A 221 -14.55 10.82 13.99
CA HIS A 221 -14.14 10.54 12.61
C HIS A 221 -14.14 11.81 11.74
N LYS A 222 -15.18 12.64 11.83
CA LYS A 222 -15.25 13.92 11.11
C LYS A 222 -14.16 14.89 11.58
N LEU A 223 -13.92 15.00 12.88
CA LEU A 223 -12.95 15.93 13.45
C LEU A 223 -11.51 15.54 13.07
N PHE A 224 -11.18 14.27 13.07
CA PHE A 224 -9.84 13.77 12.69
C PHE A 224 -9.48 14.01 11.22
N ALA A 225 -10.44 14.34 10.35
CA ALA A 225 -10.16 14.74 8.98
C ALA A 225 -9.36 16.07 8.91
N PHE A 226 -9.56 17.00 9.87
CA PHE A 226 -8.88 18.29 9.86
C PHE A 226 -7.35 18.21 10.03
N PRO A 227 -6.79 17.49 11.03
CA PRO A 227 -5.34 17.35 11.16
C PRO A 227 -4.71 16.63 9.96
N ILE A 228 -5.41 15.70 9.31
CA ILE A 228 -4.93 15.08 8.07
C ILE A 228 -4.86 16.10 6.95
N ALA A 229 -5.95 16.85 6.71
CA ALA A 229 -5.99 17.89 5.68
C ALA A 229 -4.90 18.93 5.92
N PHE A 230 -4.75 19.40 7.16
CA PHE A 230 -3.71 20.37 7.54
C PHE A 230 -2.30 19.84 7.26
N SER A 231 -2.01 18.60 7.64
CA SER A 231 -0.69 18.00 7.41
C SER A 231 -0.37 17.83 5.92
N ILE A 232 -1.36 17.50 5.08
CA ILE A 232 -1.19 17.43 3.62
C ILE A 232 -0.94 18.82 3.03
N LEU A 233 -1.70 19.84 3.45
CA LEU A 233 -1.48 21.22 2.99
C LEU A 233 -0.10 21.74 3.40
N LEU A 234 0.38 21.37 4.59
CA LEU A 234 1.73 21.71 5.05
C LEU A 234 2.83 21.06 4.18
N ILE A 235 2.64 19.79 3.79
CA ILE A 235 3.55 19.10 2.86
C ILE A 235 3.61 19.81 1.53
N ILE A 236 2.46 20.19 0.98
CA ILE A 236 2.35 20.89 -0.30
C ILE A 236 3.00 22.27 -0.22
N ALA A 237 2.70 23.05 0.82
CA ALA A 237 3.33 24.36 1.05
C ALA A 237 4.86 24.25 1.17
N THR A 238 5.35 23.22 1.87
CA THR A 238 6.79 22.93 2.01
C THR A 238 7.42 22.57 0.65
N ALA A 239 6.73 21.77 -0.17
CA ALA A 239 7.22 21.41 -1.50
C ALA A 239 7.22 22.62 -2.46
N ILE A 240 6.21 23.49 -2.37
CA ILE A 240 6.16 24.74 -3.14
C ILE A 240 7.32 25.66 -2.74
N TYR A 241 7.56 25.81 -1.43
CA TYR A 241 8.68 26.60 -0.92
C TYR A 241 10.03 26.02 -1.37
N LYS A 242 10.17 24.71 -1.34
CA LYS A 242 11.37 24.00 -1.85
C LYS A 242 11.09 23.46 -3.26
N ARG A 243 11.25 24.31 -4.27
CA ARG A 243 11.00 24.01 -5.70
C ARG A 243 11.54 22.68 -6.20
N SER A 244 12.70 22.25 -5.69
CA SER A 244 13.29 20.96 -6.04
C SER A 244 12.40 19.79 -5.64
N LEU A 245 11.80 19.82 -4.44
CA LEU A 245 10.88 18.79 -3.99
C LEU A 245 9.58 18.77 -4.82
N LEU A 246 9.09 19.95 -5.18
CA LEU A 246 7.89 20.06 -6.03
C LEU A 246 8.16 19.45 -7.41
N ASN A 247 9.24 19.82 -8.08
CA ASN A 247 9.56 19.38 -9.43
C ASN A 247 9.70 17.85 -9.53
N GLU A 248 10.31 17.22 -8.51
CA GLU A 248 10.53 15.79 -8.49
C GLU A 248 9.29 14.98 -8.07
N ASN A 249 8.39 15.58 -7.30
CA ASN A 249 7.26 14.86 -6.70
C ASN A 249 5.88 15.39 -7.13
N TRP A 250 5.79 16.31 -8.10
CA TRP A 250 4.56 17.01 -8.47
C TRP A 250 3.39 16.06 -8.79
N LYS A 251 3.66 14.90 -9.43
CA LYS A 251 2.62 13.90 -9.76
C LYS A 251 1.98 13.31 -8.51
N TYR A 252 2.80 12.98 -7.51
CA TYR A 252 2.31 12.41 -6.24
C TYR A 252 1.62 13.48 -5.40
N LEU A 253 2.15 14.70 -5.38
CA LEU A 253 1.57 15.81 -4.62
C LEU A 253 0.23 16.25 -5.21
N SER A 254 0.09 16.32 -6.54
CA SER A 254 -1.19 16.59 -7.19
C SER A 254 -2.21 15.48 -6.95
N ALA A 255 -1.76 14.21 -6.97
CA ALA A 255 -2.62 13.08 -6.63
C ALA A 255 -3.07 13.15 -5.15
N LEU A 256 -2.21 13.54 -4.19
CA LEU A 256 -2.61 13.73 -2.79
C LEU A 256 -3.67 14.80 -2.62
N ILE A 257 -3.57 15.93 -3.35
CA ILE A 257 -4.60 16.98 -3.34
C ILE A 257 -5.93 16.41 -3.87
N PHE A 258 -5.89 15.75 -5.02
CA PHE A 258 -7.08 15.14 -5.61
C PHE A 258 -7.72 14.13 -4.66
N LEU A 259 -6.92 13.24 -4.07
CA LEU A 259 -7.40 12.24 -3.12
C LEU A 259 -7.96 12.89 -1.85
N LEU A 260 -7.40 14.00 -1.36
CA LEU A 260 -7.92 14.71 -0.20
C LEU A 260 -9.34 15.25 -0.45
N PHE A 261 -9.55 15.92 -1.59
CA PHE A 261 -10.86 16.43 -1.94
C PHE A 261 -11.87 15.31 -2.21
N SER A 262 -11.47 14.27 -2.94
CA SER A 262 -12.34 13.12 -3.21
C SER A 262 -12.68 12.33 -1.92
N GLN A 263 -11.75 12.23 -0.96
CA GLN A 263 -12.00 11.59 0.33
C GLN A 263 -13.08 12.30 1.13
N ILE A 264 -13.00 13.63 1.18
CA ILE A 264 -14.01 14.46 1.85
C ILE A 264 -15.34 14.34 1.12
N ALA A 265 -15.35 14.48 -0.20
CA ALA A 265 -16.56 14.41 -1.01
C ALA A 265 -17.28 13.06 -0.86
N LEU A 266 -16.54 11.94 -0.97
CA LEU A 266 -17.09 10.58 -0.81
C LEU A 266 -17.63 10.36 0.60
N GLY A 267 -16.95 10.85 1.64
CA GLY A 267 -17.44 10.79 3.02
C GLY A 267 -18.73 11.59 3.23
N VAL A 268 -18.82 12.79 2.67
CA VAL A 268 -20.04 13.62 2.73
C VAL A 268 -21.18 12.97 1.95
N LEU A 269 -20.92 12.43 0.75
CA LEU A 269 -21.92 11.73 -0.06
C LEU A 269 -22.43 10.48 0.64
N SER A 270 -21.56 9.68 1.25
CA SER A 270 -21.97 8.53 2.05
C SER A 270 -22.97 8.88 3.14
N LEU A 271 -22.73 9.99 3.85
CA LEU A 271 -23.64 10.46 4.91
C LEU A 271 -24.93 11.06 4.35
N LYS A 272 -24.88 11.83 3.26
CA LYS A 272 -26.05 12.43 2.61
C LYS A 272 -27.01 11.39 2.05
N THR A 273 -26.50 10.25 1.61
CA THR A 273 -27.29 9.11 1.11
C THR A 273 -27.73 8.15 2.23
N ASN A 274 -27.55 8.54 3.50
CA ASN A 274 -27.82 7.68 4.66
C ASN A 274 -27.15 6.31 4.58
N LEU A 275 -25.97 6.24 3.96
CA LEU A 275 -25.19 5.01 3.73
C LEU A 275 -25.88 3.96 2.83
N ASN A 276 -26.93 4.34 2.08
CA ASN A 276 -27.67 3.43 1.21
C ASN A 276 -26.99 3.18 -0.13
N GLU A 277 -25.98 4.01 -0.49
CA GLU A 277 -25.26 3.90 -1.75
C GLU A 277 -23.87 3.27 -1.53
N PRO A 278 -23.69 1.97 -1.76
CA PRO A 278 -22.44 1.24 -1.52
C PRO A 278 -21.24 1.86 -2.25
N ILE A 279 -21.46 2.44 -3.43
CA ILE A 279 -20.40 2.98 -4.27
C ILE A 279 -19.61 4.10 -3.57
N PHE A 280 -20.27 4.96 -2.77
CA PHE A 280 -19.58 6.04 -2.06
C PHE A 280 -18.73 5.50 -0.91
N ILE A 281 -19.20 4.46 -0.20
CA ILE A 281 -18.48 3.86 0.92
C ILE A 281 -17.27 3.06 0.40
N ILE A 282 -17.46 2.28 -0.66
CA ILE A 282 -16.39 1.51 -1.31
C ILE A 282 -15.36 2.47 -1.92
N GLY A 283 -15.81 3.53 -2.59
CA GLY A 283 -14.95 4.58 -3.14
C GLY A 283 -14.15 5.31 -2.05
N HIS A 284 -14.77 5.59 -0.89
CA HIS A 284 -14.08 6.19 0.26
C HIS A 284 -12.96 5.28 0.80
N GLN A 285 -13.19 3.97 0.84
CA GLN A 285 -12.17 2.99 1.26
C GLN A 285 -11.05 2.83 0.23
N LEU A 286 -11.38 2.77 -1.07
CA LEU A 286 -10.39 2.76 -2.15
C LEU A 286 -9.50 4.00 -2.05
N ASN A 287 -10.12 5.16 -1.89
CA ASN A 287 -9.40 6.43 -1.81
C ASN A 287 -8.45 6.46 -0.60
N ALA A 288 -8.86 5.95 0.57
CA ALA A 288 -8.00 5.80 1.74
C ALA A 288 -6.81 4.86 1.47
N SER A 289 -7.03 3.75 0.76
CA SER A 289 -5.96 2.82 0.37
C SER A 289 -4.95 3.47 -0.57
N LEU A 290 -5.41 4.26 -1.54
CA LEU A 290 -4.57 5.03 -2.46
C LEU A 290 -3.80 6.14 -1.71
N PHE A 291 -4.42 6.78 -0.74
CA PHE A 291 -3.78 7.78 0.12
C PHE A 291 -2.59 7.19 0.86
N ILE A 292 -2.80 6.04 1.53
CA ILE A 292 -1.75 5.28 2.21
C ILE A 292 -0.65 4.88 1.23
N ALA A 293 -1.02 4.40 0.03
CA ALA A 293 -0.08 3.97 -0.99
C ALA A 293 0.82 5.13 -1.46
N ILE A 294 0.25 6.30 -1.75
CA ILE A 294 1.02 7.46 -2.21
C ILE A 294 1.92 8.02 -1.10
N LEU A 295 1.41 8.15 0.12
CA LEU A 295 2.22 8.60 1.26
C LEU A 295 3.39 7.66 1.52
N THR A 296 3.14 6.35 1.51
CA THR A 296 4.21 5.33 1.65
C THR A 296 5.23 5.44 0.53
N THR A 297 4.77 5.60 -0.71
CA THR A 297 5.65 5.78 -1.87
C THR A 297 6.55 7.01 -1.68
N LEU A 298 5.99 8.16 -1.28
CA LEU A 298 6.77 9.38 -1.04
C LEU A 298 7.77 9.26 0.12
N ILE A 299 7.43 8.49 1.17
CA ILE A 299 8.32 8.26 2.32
C ILE A 299 9.55 7.45 1.91
N PHE A 300 9.35 6.39 1.11
CA PHE A 300 10.41 5.45 0.76
C PHE A 300 11.09 5.78 -0.56
N ARG A 301 10.48 6.60 -1.41
CA ARG A 301 11.08 7.08 -2.64
C ARG A 301 12.22 8.06 -2.36
N HIS A 302 13.27 8.02 -3.21
CA HIS A 302 14.28 9.08 -3.22
C HIS A 302 13.67 10.38 -3.72
N PRO A 303 13.82 11.51 -2.98
CA PRO A 303 13.18 12.78 -3.37
C PRO A 303 13.83 13.43 -4.61
N PHE A 304 15.01 12.98 -5.05
CA PHE A 304 15.71 13.50 -6.22
C PHE A 304 16.06 12.39 -7.20
N THR A 305 15.88 12.65 -8.50
CA THR A 305 16.26 11.70 -9.55
C THR A 305 17.74 11.86 -9.95
N LYS A 306 18.35 10.76 -10.43
CA LYS A 306 19.74 10.73 -10.94
C LYS A 306 20.07 11.87 -11.94
N LYS A 307 19.08 12.43 -12.61
CA LYS A 307 19.25 13.46 -13.65
C LYS A 307 19.72 14.80 -13.08
N VAL A 308 19.25 15.16 -11.88
CA VAL A 308 19.64 16.42 -11.20
C VAL A 308 21.07 16.33 -10.66
N LEU A 309 21.46 15.14 -10.18
CA LEU A 309 22.82 14.88 -9.66
C LEU A 309 23.88 14.96 -10.76
N ASN A 310 23.66 14.36 -11.92
CA ASN A 310 24.60 14.45 -13.04
C ASN A 310 24.77 15.89 -13.54
N HIS A 311 23.75 16.73 -13.45
CA HIS A 311 23.85 18.13 -13.84
C HIS A 311 24.68 18.94 -12.83
N SER A 312 24.52 18.68 -11.53
CA SER A 312 25.30 19.33 -10.47
C SER A 312 26.76 18.87 -10.44
N LEU A 313 27.02 17.57 -10.67
CA LEU A 313 28.39 17.05 -10.80
C LEU A 313 29.10 17.62 -12.04
N ASN A 314 28.44 17.66 -13.19
CA ASN A 314 29.02 18.22 -14.40
C ASN A 314 29.26 19.72 -14.30
N SER A 315 28.42 20.47 -13.59
CA SER A 315 28.66 21.90 -13.33
C SER A 315 29.82 22.14 -12.34
N GLN A 316 30.02 21.27 -11.34
CA GLN A 316 31.15 21.33 -10.43
C GLN A 316 32.47 20.95 -11.13
N ILE A 317 32.47 19.93 -11.99
CA ILE A 317 33.64 19.53 -12.77
C ILE A 317 34.02 20.63 -13.79
N ALA A 318 33.03 21.26 -14.42
CA ALA A 318 33.26 22.38 -15.32
C ALA A 318 33.85 23.63 -14.61
N GLY A 319 33.47 23.87 -13.34
CA GLY A 319 34.00 24.96 -12.51
C GLY A 319 35.41 24.71 -11.92
N ILE A 320 35.88 23.45 -11.92
CA ILE A 320 37.23 23.09 -11.48
C ILE A 320 38.24 23.21 -12.63
N ASN A 321 37.76 23.16 -13.88
CA ASN A 321 38.58 23.23 -15.09
C ASN A 321 38.63 24.65 -15.74
N SER A 322 38.00 25.62 -15.11
CA SER A 322 38.04 27.04 -15.45
C SER A 322 38.86 27.82 -14.43
#